data_b1b85d6bd38307102839756790d9a73a
#
_entry.id   b1b85d6bd38307102839756790d9a73a
#
_cell.length_a   1.000
_cell.length_b   1.000
_cell.length_c   1.000
_cell.angle_alpha   90.00
_cell.angle_beta   90.00
_cell.angle_gamma   90.00
#
_symmetry.space_group_name_H-M   'P 1'
#
loop_
_entity.id
_entity.type
_entity.pdbx_description
1 polymer ?
#
loop_
_entity_poly.entity_id
_entity_poly.type
_entity_poly.pdbx_seq_one_letter_code
_entity_poly.pdbx_strand_id
1 'polypeptide(L)'
;MLSKYYIEAKNSFSRDHYDLFIHFLLYAASRVDPMHLEYFGFSGRVIALALMHKVQVGIVFDRVFFLQLAGKYISLEDIRDADPCLYNSCKKILDMDPDFIDSDALGLTFAREVEELGSRKVVELCPGGKSMVVNSQNREEYVRLLIEHRFVTSISDQVSQFAQGFGDILSNSKLQKFFFQSLELEDLDWMLHGSETAICVDDWKAHTEYNGYKETDPQIFWFWKVRACRILIY
;
A
#
# COMPACT_ATOMS: atom_id res chain seq x y z
N MET A 1 21.50 7.77 -11.34
CA MET A 1 20.06 8.15 -11.32
C MET A 1 19.35 7.66 -10.05
N LEU A 2 19.62 6.44 -9.57
CA LEU A 2 19.11 5.92 -8.28
C LEU A 2 19.51 6.76 -7.06
N SER A 3 20.68 7.42 -7.07
CA SER A 3 21.15 8.27 -5.97
C SER A 3 20.31 9.53 -5.76
N LYS A 4 19.65 10.05 -6.80
CA LYS A 4 18.86 11.29 -6.74
C LYS A 4 17.53 11.05 -6.01
N TYR A 5 16.87 9.92 -6.27
CA TYR A 5 15.64 9.52 -5.56
C TYR A 5 15.90 9.11 -4.11
N TYR A 6 17.07 8.51 -3.83
CA TYR A 6 17.48 8.17 -2.47
C TYR A 6 17.85 9.40 -1.62
N ILE A 7 18.31 10.48 -2.24
CA ILE A 7 18.68 11.74 -1.58
C ILE A 7 17.44 12.62 -1.33
N GLU A 8 16.47 12.66 -2.24
CA GLU A 8 15.20 13.37 -2.02
C GLU A 8 14.37 12.72 -0.91
N ALA A 9 14.38 11.39 -0.78
CA ALA A 9 13.77 10.67 0.33
C ALA A 9 14.42 10.97 1.70
N LYS A 10 15.69 11.41 1.75
CA LYS A 10 16.39 11.68 3.01
C LYS A 10 16.10 13.05 3.64
N ASN A 11 15.52 13.99 2.90
CA ASN A 11 15.37 15.37 3.34
C ASN A 11 13.96 15.77 3.81
N SER A 12 13.01 14.86 3.80
CA SER A 12 11.65 15.11 4.30
C SER A 12 11.27 14.02 5.31
N PHE A 13 11.62 14.25 6.57
CA PHE A 13 11.18 13.42 7.70
C PHE A 13 9.74 13.84 8.06
N SER A 14 8.78 13.49 7.23
CA SER A 14 7.37 13.61 7.52
C SER A 14 6.66 12.25 7.30
N ARG A 15 5.46 12.13 7.78
CA ARG A 15 4.55 10.97 7.70
C ARG A 15 4.47 10.31 6.31
N ASP A 16 4.68 11.10 5.26
CA ASP A 16 4.65 10.71 3.85
C ASP A 16 5.74 9.69 3.46
N HIS A 17 6.70 9.39 4.36
CA HIS A 17 7.81 8.48 4.08
C HIS A 17 7.45 6.99 4.19
N TYR A 18 6.49 6.62 5.04
CA TYR A 18 6.08 5.22 5.21
C TYR A 18 5.20 4.77 4.05
N ASP A 19 4.29 5.63 3.62
CA ASP A 19 3.49 5.40 2.42
C ASP A 19 4.37 5.29 1.17
N LEU A 20 5.43 6.11 1.09
CA LEU A 20 6.40 6.07 0.00
C LEU A 20 7.20 4.77 -0.02
N PHE A 21 7.51 4.17 1.13
CA PHE A 21 8.29 2.93 1.21
C PHE A 21 7.49 1.75 0.64
N ILE A 22 6.22 1.61 0.98
CA ILE A 22 5.36 0.54 0.44
C ILE A 22 5.00 0.83 -1.01
N HIS A 23 4.70 2.06 -1.39
CA HIS A 23 4.51 2.47 -2.78
C HIS A 23 5.73 2.21 -3.64
N PHE A 24 6.94 2.48 -3.14
CA PHE A 24 8.18 2.23 -3.85
C PHE A 24 8.44 0.73 -4.07
N LEU A 25 8.12 -0.10 -3.09
CA LEU A 25 8.25 -1.56 -3.20
C LEU A 25 7.32 -2.15 -4.27
N LEU A 26 6.14 -1.60 -4.46
CA LEU A 26 5.14 -2.09 -5.42
C LEU A 26 5.29 -1.49 -6.82
N TYR A 27 6.34 -0.72 -7.08
CA TYR A 27 6.56 -0.16 -8.42
C TYR A 27 7.18 -1.20 -9.34
N ALA A 28 6.66 -1.32 -10.57
CA ALA A 28 7.21 -2.23 -11.59
C ALA A 28 8.70 -2.02 -11.85
N ALA A 29 9.23 -0.81 -11.58
CA ALA A 29 10.63 -0.47 -11.66
C ALA A 29 11.54 -1.19 -10.64
N SER A 30 11.01 -1.86 -9.62
CA SER A 30 11.79 -2.67 -8.69
C SER A 30 12.53 -3.83 -9.40
N ARG A 31 12.04 -4.25 -10.57
CA ARG A 31 12.64 -5.29 -11.44
C ARG A 31 14.06 -4.97 -11.91
N VAL A 32 14.55 -3.75 -11.70
CA VAL A 32 15.96 -3.37 -11.95
C VAL A 32 16.92 -4.17 -11.09
N ASP A 33 16.52 -4.49 -9.86
CA ASP A 33 17.33 -5.30 -8.96
C ASP A 33 16.99 -6.78 -9.14
N PRO A 34 17.96 -7.64 -9.51
CA PRO A 34 17.74 -9.08 -9.66
C PRO A 34 17.19 -9.76 -8.39
N MET A 35 17.49 -9.20 -7.21
CA MET A 35 17.04 -9.73 -5.92
C MET A 35 15.73 -9.12 -5.42
N HIS A 36 15.07 -8.26 -6.20
CA HIS A 36 13.88 -7.54 -5.74
C HIS A 36 12.79 -8.47 -5.17
N LEU A 37 12.57 -9.62 -5.78
CA LEU A 37 11.57 -10.59 -5.32
C LEU A 37 11.92 -11.19 -3.94
N GLU A 38 13.21 -11.41 -3.66
CA GLU A 38 13.67 -11.88 -2.35
C GLU A 38 13.39 -10.86 -1.25
N TYR A 39 13.54 -9.57 -1.55
CA TYR A 39 13.19 -8.49 -0.61
C TYR A 39 11.69 -8.45 -0.31
N PHE A 40 10.84 -8.70 -1.30
CA PHE A 40 9.40 -8.82 -1.07
C PHE A 40 9.06 -10.02 -0.19
N GLY A 41 9.65 -11.19 -0.45
CA GLY A 41 9.49 -12.38 0.39
C GLY A 41 9.99 -12.14 1.82
N PHE A 42 11.15 -11.49 1.97
CA PHE A 42 11.66 -11.10 3.29
C PHE A 42 10.70 -10.15 4.01
N SER A 43 10.20 -9.11 3.34
CA SER A 43 9.25 -8.16 3.92
C SER A 43 7.98 -8.84 4.40
N GLY A 44 7.45 -9.79 3.61
CA GLY A 44 6.29 -10.61 4.00
C GLY A 44 6.55 -11.36 5.30
N ARG A 45 7.72 -12.02 5.44
CA ARG A 45 8.10 -12.71 6.68
C ARG A 45 8.19 -11.78 7.88
N VAL A 46 8.81 -10.60 7.70
CA VAL A 46 8.95 -9.60 8.78
C VAL A 46 7.60 -9.12 9.27
N ILE A 47 6.67 -8.80 8.35
CA ILE A 47 5.32 -8.36 8.71
C ILE A 47 4.54 -9.47 9.43
N ALA A 48 4.62 -10.71 8.95
CA ALA A 48 3.98 -11.84 9.62
C ALA A 48 4.52 -12.05 11.04
N LEU A 49 5.84 -11.95 11.25
CA LEU A 49 6.46 -12.02 12.58
C LEU A 49 6.03 -10.87 13.48
N ALA A 50 5.97 -9.65 12.95
CA ALA A 50 5.52 -8.48 13.70
C ALA A 50 4.08 -8.68 14.23
N LEU A 51 3.17 -9.12 13.38
CA LEU A 51 1.79 -9.43 13.75
C LEU A 51 1.70 -10.58 14.78
N MET A 52 2.46 -11.66 14.56
CA MET A 52 2.49 -12.81 15.47
C MET A 52 2.99 -12.44 16.88
N HIS A 53 3.98 -11.57 16.94
CA HIS A 53 4.57 -11.11 18.21
C HIS A 53 3.93 -9.81 18.75
N LYS A 54 2.89 -9.30 18.09
CA LYS A 54 2.19 -8.05 18.44
C LYS A 54 3.15 -6.86 18.53
N VAL A 55 4.13 -6.81 17.62
CA VAL A 55 5.10 -5.71 17.51
C VAL A 55 4.60 -4.71 16.47
N GLN A 56 4.41 -3.48 16.88
CA GLN A 56 4.08 -2.39 15.98
C GLN A 56 5.36 -1.91 15.27
N VAL A 57 5.33 -1.93 13.95
CA VAL A 57 6.48 -1.59 13.10
C VAL A 57 6.37 -0.21 12.47
N GLY A 58 5.27 0.51 12.72
CA GLY A 58 5.02 1.85 12.22
C GLY A 58 4.74 1.91 10.71
N ILE A 59 4.22 0.82 10.12
CA ILE A 59 3.93 0.72 8.69
C ILE A 59 2.42 0.75 8.47
N VAL A 60 1.99 1.47 7.44
CA VAL A 60 0.62 1.51 6.94
C VAL A 60 0.60 0.86 5.56
N PHE A 61 -0.41 0.03 5.30
CA PHE A 61 -0.58 -0.62 4.00
C PHE A 61 -1.35 0.29 3.04
N ASP A 62 -0.88 0.34 1.79
CA ASP A 62 -1.68 0.89 0.71
C ASP A 62 -2.94 0.05 0.50
N ARG A 63 -4.09 0.73 0.29
CA ARG A 63 -5.39 0.08 0.11
C ARG A 63 -5.39 -0.92 -1.04
N VAL A 64 -4.77 -0.56 -2.15
CA VAL A 64 -4.71 -1.42 -3.34
C VAL A 64 -3.89 -2.67 -3.08
N PHE A 65 -2.77 -2.53 -2.36
CA PHE A 65 -1.94 -3.66 -1.97
C PHE A 65 -2.68 -4.61 -1.01
N PHE A 66 -3.36 -4.06 -0.01
CA PHE A 66 -4.18 -4.85 0.90
C PHE A 66 -5.27 -5.63 0.15
N LEU A 67 -5.99 -4.99 -0.77
CA LEU A 67 -7.03 -5.64 -1.58
C LEU A 67 -6.47 -6.80 -2.40
N GLN A 68 -5.27 -6.65 -2.96
CA GLN A 68 -4.60 -7.74 -3.70
C GLN A 68 -4.27 -8.92 -2.78
N LEU A 69 -3.70 -8.67 -1.60
CA LEU A 69 -3.40 -9.72 -0.62
C LEU A 69 -4.67 -10.45 -0.16
N ALA A 70 -5.78 -9.74 -0.03
CA ALA A 70 -7.10 -10.29 0.25
C ALA A 70 -7.75 -11.01 -0.94
N GLY A 71 -7.22 -10.84 -2.15
CA GLY A 71 -7.80 -11.35 -3.39
C GLY A 71 -9.15 -10.70 -3.72
N LYS A 72 -9.35 -9.46 -3.28
CA LYS A 72 -10.54 -8.63 -3.55
C LYS A 72 -10.36 -7.89 -4.87
N TYR A 73 -11.48 -7.54 -5.53
CA TYR A 73 -11.47 -6.71 -6.73
C TYR A 73 -11.06 -5.26 -6.39
N ILE A 74 -10.30 -4.64 -7.28
CA ILE A 74 -9.87 -3.25 -7.17
C ILE A 74 -10.76 -2.39 -8.06
N SER A 75 -11.57 -1.52 -7.46
CA SER A 75 -12.42 -0.58 -8.14
C SER A 75 -11.70 0.72 -8.50
N LEU A 76 -12.34 1.57 -9.32
CA LEU A 76 -11.82 2.91 -9.62
C LEU A 76 -11.63 3.76 -8.36
N GLU A 77 -12.56 3.67 -7.40
CA GLU A 77 -12.47 4.46 -6.16
C GLU A 77 -11.31 4.03 -5.27
N ASP A 78 -10.92 2.75 -5.30
CA ASP A 78 -9.81 2.24 -4.49
C ASP A 78 -8.43 2.77 -4.94
N ILE A 79 -8.31 3.24 -6.19
CA ILE A 79 -7.04 3.78 -6.73
C ILE A 79 -6.91 5.29 -6.59
N ARG A 80 -7.89 5.96 -5.97
CA ARG A 80 -7.95 7.43 -5.88
C ARG A 80 -6.68 8.01 -5.25
N ASP A 81 -6.25 7.45 -4.14
CA ASP A 81 -5.11 7.93 -3.38
C ASP A 81 -3.79 7.32 -3.88
N ALA A 82 -3.84 6.08 -4.38
CA ALA A 82 -2.69 5.36 -4.93
C ALA A 82 -2.14 5.95 -6.25
N ASP A 83 -3.03 6.38 -7.15
CA ASP A 83 -2.66 7.04 -8.41
C ASP A 83 -3.74 8.06 -8.81
N PRO A 84 -3.72 9.26 -8.23
CA PRO A 84 -4.70 10.32 -8.52
C PRO A 84 -4.74 10.72 -10.01
N CYS A 85 -3.62 10.62 -10.71
CA CYS A 85 -3.54 10.92 -12.14
C CYS A 85 -4.34 9.91 -12.96
N LEU A 86 -4.13 8.62 -12.69
CA LEU A 86 -4.87 7.55 -13.37
C LEU A 86 -6.35 7.61 -13.00
N TYR A 87 -6.68 7.79 -11.72
CA TYR A 87 -8.05 7.95 -11.25
C TYR A 87 -8.79 9.05 -12.02
N ASN A 88 -8.21 10.26 -12.06
CA ASN A 88 -8.83 11.39 -12.76
C ASN A 88 -8.95 11.17 -14.27
N SER A 89 -7.98 10.49 -14.89
CA SER A 89 -8.02 10.14 -16.32
C SER A 89 -9.13 9.14 -16.61
N CYS A 90 -9.24 8.08 -15.81
CA CYS A 90 -10.29 7.07 -15.93
C CYS A 90 -11.68 7.69 -15.73
N LYS A 91 -11.82 8.54 -14.71
CA LYS A 91 -13.08 9.24 -14.45
C LYS A 91 -13.52 10.11 -15.62
N LYS A 92 -12.58 10.90 -16.19
CA LYS A 92 -12.85 11.70 -17.39
C LYS A 92 -13.32 10.85 -18.57
N ILE A 93 -12.72 9.68 -18.80
CA ILE A 93 -13.12 8.78 -19.88
C ILE A 93 -14.54 8.24 -19.67
N LEU A 94 -14.88 7.87 -18.42
CA LEU A 94 -16.21 7.38 -18.07
C LEU A 94 -17.28 8.47 -18.16
N ASP A 95 -16.96 9.71 -17.80
CA ASP A 95 -17.89 10.84 -17.80
C ASP A 95 -17.97 11.55 -19.16
N MET A 96 -17.17 11.11 -20.17
CA MET A 96 -17.09 11.75 -21.47
C MET A 96 -18.39 11.55 -22.27
N ASP A 97 -18.75 12.58 -23.05
CA ASP A 97 -19.90 12.52 -23.95
C ASP A 97 -19.75 11.35 -24.94
N PRO A 98 -20.80 10.50 -25.12
CA PRO A 98 -20.74 9.36 -26.01
C PRO A 98 -20.39 9.71 -27.46
N ASP A 99 -20.93 10.79 -28.01
CA ASP A 99 -20.68 11.17 -29.40
C ASP A 99 -19.22 11.62 -29.58
N PHE A 100 -18.63 12.25 -28.53
CA PHE A 100 -17.24 12.66 -28.56
C PHE A 100 -16.29 11.47 -28.52
N ILE A 101 -16.49 10.50 -27.64
CA ILE A 101 -15.61 9.34 -27.54
C ILE A 101 -15.74 8.43 -28.77
N ASP A 102 -16.95 8.32 -29.35
CA ASP A 102 -17.22 7.51 -30.53
C ASP A 102 -16.66 8.16 -31.81
N SER A 103 -16.33 9.45 -31.79
CA SER A 103 -15.67 10.14 -32.91
C SER A 103 -14.19 9.75 -33.09
N ASP A 104 -13.63 8.93 -32.18
CA ASP A 104 -12.22 8.57 -32.12
C ASP A 104 -11.24 9.75 -32.09
N ALA A 105 -11.72 10.93 -31.65
CA ALA A 105 -10.91 12.16 -31.59
C ALA A 105 -9.69 12.02 -30.66
N LEU A 106 -9.71 11.10 -29.70
CA LEU A 106 -8.63 10.85 -28.75
C LEU A 106 -7.65 9.76 -29.20
N GLY A 107 -7.98 8.96 -30.19
CA GLY A 107 -7.15 7.83 -30.66
C GLY A 107 -6.87 6.81 -29.56
N LEU A 108 -7.80 6.61 -28.62
CA LEU A 108 -7.62 5.67 -27.52
C LEU A 108 -7.82 4.24 -27.98
N THR A 109 -6.87 3.38 -27.68
CA THR A 109 -6.96 1.93 -27.94
C THR A 109 -6.75 1.15 -26.63
N PHE A 110 -7.07 -0.15 -26.64
CA PHE A 110 -6.85 -1.04 -25.49
C PHE A 110 -5.36 -1.38 -25.32
N ALA A 111 -4.54 -0.33 -25.34
CA ALA A 111 -3.11 -0.37 -25.12
C ALA A 111 -2.68 0.83 -24.28
N ARG A 112 -1.54 0.72 -23.60
CA ARG A 112 -0.96 1.81 -22.85
C ARG A 112 0.55 1.88 -23.05
N GLU A 113 1.09 3.08 -22.99
CA GLU A 113 2.54 3.28 -22.90
C GLU A 113 3.00 3.04 -21.46
N VAL A 114 4.05 2.26 -21.32
CA VAL A 114 4.74 2.01 -20.06
C VAL A 114 6.19 2.41 -20.23
N GLU A 115 6.70 3.20 -19.30
CA GLU A 115 8.11 3.56 -19.25
C GLU A 115 8.84 2.61 -18.30
N GLU A 116 9.75 1.81 -18.86
CA GLU A 116 10.65 0.95 -18.10
C GLU A 116 12.09 1.34 -18.38
N LEU A 117 12.82 1.78 -17.35
CA LEU A 117 14.25 2.10 -17.44
C LEU A 117 14.60 3.14 -18.52
N GLY A 118 13.74 4.14 -18.72
CA GLY A 118 13.91 5.15 -19.78
C GLY A 118 13.54 4.66 -21.19
N SER A 119 13.04 3.44 -21.31
CA SER A 119 12.50 2.89 -22.56
C SER A 119 10.98 2.88 -22.52
N ARG A 120 10.33 3.45 -23.53
CA ARG A 120 8.87 3.41 -23.67
C ARG A 120 8.46 2.18 -24.46
N LYS A 121 7.51 1.44 -23.90
CA LYS A 121 6.91 0.26 -24.54
C LYS A 121 5.39 0.41 -24.56
N VAL A 122 4.79 -0.03 -25.65
CA VAL A 122 3.33 -0.13 -25.75
C VAL A 122 2.92 -1.55 -25.36
N VAL A 123 2.13 -1.65 -24.28
CA VAL A 123 1.60 -2.92 -23.77
C VAL A 123 0.12 -2.99 -24.09
N GLU A 124 -0.34 -4.13 -24.63
CA GLU A 124 -1.75 -4.40 -24.87
C GLU A 124 -2.44 -4.80 -23.55
N LEU A 125 -3.61 -4.22 -23.32
CA LEU A 125 -4.45 -4.54 -22.16
C LEU A 125 -5.24 -5.83 -22.33
N CYS A 126 -5.50 -6.20 -23.58
CA CYS A 126 -6.11 -7.47 -23.98
C CYS A 126 -5.54 -7.90 -25.33
N PRO A 127 -5.68 -9.16 -25.73
CA PRO A 127 -5.22 -9.64 -27.04
C PRO A 127 -5.79 -8.83 -28.19
N GLY A 128 -4.91 -8.26 -29.04
CA GLY A 128 -5.31 -7.40 -30.17
C GLY A 128 -5.72 -5.98 -29.76
N GLY A 129 -5.47 -5.59 -28.52
CA GLY A 129 -5.87 -4.32 -27.95
C GLY A 129 -5.35 -3.09 -28.67
N LYS A 130 -4.18 -3.15 -29.31
CA LYS A 130 -3.63 -2.03 -30.13
C LYS A 130 -4.55 -1.61 -31.28
N SER A 131 -5.37 -2.55 -31.80
CA SER A 131 -6.29 -2.30 -32.90
C SER A 131 -7.74 -2.10 -32.44
N MET A 132 -7.99 -2.21 -31.13
CA MET A 132 -9.32 -2.06 -30.55
C MET A 132 -9.50 -0.62 -30.06
N VAL A 133 -10.35 0.15 -30.75
CA VAL A 133 -10.66 1.54 -30.40
C VAL A 133 -11.61 1.59 -29.21
N VAL A 134 -11.36 2.52 -28.29
CA VAL A 134 -12.23 2.79 -27.15
C VAL A 134 -13.41 3.65 -27.58
N ASN A 135 -14.62 3.22 -27.22
CA ASN A 135 -15.88 3.88 -27.55
C ASN A 135 -16.85 3.89 -26.35
N SER A 136 -18.02 4.47 -26.52
CA SER A 136 -19.04 4.57 -25.48
C SER A 136 -19.51 3.23 -24.92
N GLN A 137 -19.42 2.14 -25.70
CA GLN A 137 -19.88 0.80 -25.31
C GLN A 137 -18.83 0.00 -24.54
N ASN A 138 -17.53 0.28 -24.76
CA ASN A 138 -16.43 -0.51 -24.18
C ASN A 138 -15.53 0.27 -23.21
N ARG A 139 -15.81 1.56 -22.96
CA ARG A 139 -14.99 2.41 -22.08
C ARG A 139 -14.89 1.92 -20.62
N GLU A 140 -15.95 1.29 -20.10
CA GLU A 140 -15.91 0.71 -18.75
C GLU A 140 -14.93 -0.45 -18.68
N GLU A 141 -14.95 -1.33 -19.67
CA GLU A 141 -14.02 -2.45 -19.79
C GLU A 141 -12.58 -1.96 -20.00
N TYR A 142 -12.39 -0.92 -20.80
CA TYR A 142 -11.09 -0.28 -20.98
C TYR A 142 -10.52 0.25 -19.65
N VAL A 143 -11.31 0.97 -18.87
CA VAL A 143 -10.91 1.50 -17.55
C VAL A 143 -10.61 0.35 -16.60
N ARG A 144 -11.44 -0.70 -16.56
CA ARG A 144 -11.20 -1.89 -15.75
C ARG A 144 -9.85 -2.53 -16.08
N LEU A 145 -9.54 -2.72 -17.34
CA LEU A 145 -8.28 -3.32 -17.79
C LEU A 145 -7.05 -2.41 -17.53
N LEU A 146 -7.21 -1.09 -17.61
CA LEU A 146 -6.17 -0.15 -17.22
C LEU A 146 -5.78 -0.30 -15.74
N ILE A 147 -6.78 -0.37 -14.87
CA ILE A 147 -6.60 -0.56 -13.42
C ILE A 147 -5.97 -1.93 -13.16
N GLU A 148 -6.50 -2.98 -13.75
CA GLU A 148 -5.99 -4.34 -13.60
C GLU A 148 -4.53 -4.45 -14.05
N HIS A 149 -4.20 -3.89 -15.22
CA HIS A 149 -2.82 -3.89 -15.69
C HIS A 149 -1.89 -3.12 -14.75
N ARG A 150 -2.30 -1.93 -14.30
CA ARG A 150 -1.46 -1.05 -13.48
C ARG A 150 -1.21 -1.60 -12.08
N PHE A 151 -2.24 -2.12 -11.44
CA PHE A 151 -2.21 -2.49 -10.04
C PHE A 151 -2.21 -3.99 -9.76
N VAL A 152 -2.50 -4.84 -10.74
CA VAL A 152 -2.49 -6.29 -10.54
C VAL A 152 -1.42 -6.94 -11.40
N THR A 153 -1.55 -6.85 -12.72
CA THR A 153 -0.69 -7.60 -13.64
C THR A 153 0.76 -7.18 -13.57
N SER A 154 1.03 -5.86 -13.53
CA SER A 154 2.39 -5.32 -13.57
C SER A 154 3.22 -5.60 -12.32
N ILE A 155 2.60 -5.94 -11.20
CA ILE A 155 3.24 -6.18 -9.90
C ILE A 155 2.89 -7.55 -9.29
N SER A 156 2.30 -8.44 -10.07
CA SER A 156 1.84 -9.76 -9.62
C SER A 156 2.93 -10.58 -8.92
N ASP A 157 4.15 -10.55 -9.45
CA ASP A 157 5.27 -11.32 -8.93
C ASP A 157 5.70 -10.81 -7.55
N GLN A 158 5.76 -9.49 -7.38
CA GLN A 158 6.08 -8.84 -6.11
C GLN A 158 5.05 -9.17 -5.02
N VAL A 159 3.76 -9.03 -5.35
CA VAL A 159 2.66 -9.36 -4.44
C VAL A 159 2.68 -10.84 -4.08
N SER A 160 2.91 -11.72 -5.07
CA SER A 160 3.00 -13.17 -4.87
C SER A 160 4.15 -13.53 -3.93
N GLN A 161 5.33 -12.94 -4.12
CA GLN A 161 6.50 -13.19 -3.27
C GLN A 161 6.30 -12.67 -1.84
N PHE A 162 5.68 -11.49 -1.69
CA PHE A 162 5.31 -11.00 -0.36
C PHE A 162 4.33 -11.95 0.34
N ALA A 163 3.27 -12.36 -0.37
CA ALA A 163 2.26 -13.29 0.15
C ALA A 163 2.87 -14.65 0.53
N GLN A 164 3.81 -15.15 -0.27
CA GLN A 164 4.55 -16.37 0.03
C GLN A 164 5.38 -16.21 1.31
N GLY A 165 6.17 -15.13 1.40
CA GLY A 165 6.98 -14.86 2.59
C GLY A 165 6.14 -14.72 3.85
N PHE A 166 4.99 -14.07 3.75
CA PHE A 166 4.02 -13.98 4.86
C PHE A 166 3.49 -15.37 5.25
N GLY A 167 3.13 -16.18 4.27
CA GLY A 167 2.63 -17.54 4.45
C GLY A 167 3.65 -18.50 5.04
N ASP A 168 4.96 -18.32 4.77
CA ASP A 168 6.04 -19.14 5.32
C ASP A 168 6.03 -19.15 6.86
N ILE A 169 5.73 -18.00 7.47
CA ILE A 169 5.65 -17.87 8.93
C ILE A 169 4.39 -18.52 9.50
N LEU A 170 3.27 -18.46 8.78
CA LEU A 170 2.01 -19.05 9.22
C LEU A 170 1.95 -20.57 9.03
N SER A 171 2.97 -21.18 8.40
CA SER A 171 3.03 -22.61 8.07
C SER A 171 1.88 -23.13 7.22
N ASN A 172 1.04 -22.24 6.67
CA ASN A 172 -0.12 -22.60 5.86
C ASN A 172 -0.54 -21.43 4.95
N SER A 173 -0.36 -21.57 3.65
CA SER A 173 -0.72 -20.55 2.66
C SER A 173 -2.22 -20.19 2.62
N LYS A 174 -3.09 -21.12 3.00
CA LYS A 174 -4.54 -20.85 3.09
C LYS A 174 -4.87 -19.89 4.25
N LEU A 175 -4.12 -19.97 5.34
CA LEU A 175 -4.31 -19.06 6.48
C LEU A 175 -3.96 -17.61 6.11
N GLN A 176 -2.95 -17.39 5.29
CA GLN A 176 -2.58 -16.05 4.81
C GLN A 176 -3.75 -15.38 4.07
N LYS A 177 -4.34 -16.06 3.09
CA LYS A 177 -5.47 -15.52 2.34
C LYS A 177 -6.68 -15.29 3.24
N PHE A 178 -7.00 -16.25 4.10
CA PHE A 178 -8.08 -16.12 5.07
C PHE A 178 -7.87 -14.94 6.02
N PHE A 179 -6.64 -14.73 6.49
CA PHE A 179 -6.27 -13.61 7.35
C PHE A 179 -6.64 -12.26 6.70
N PHE A 180 -6.11 -11.99 5.49
CA PHE A 180 -6.39 -10.73 4.79
C PHE A 180 -7.86 -10.60 4.37
N GLN A 181 -8.57 -11.69 4.10
CA GLN A 181 -10.00 -11.65 3.79
C GLN A 181 -10.89 -11.36 5.00
N SER A 182 -10.41 -11.66 6.21
CA SER A 182 -11.16 -11.51 7.46
C SER A 182 -10.98 -10.15 8.12
N LEU A 183 -10.08 -9.33 7.59
CA LEU A 183 -9.76 -8.00 8.13
C LEU A 183 -10.25 -6.90 7.19
N GLU A 184 -10.50 -5.74 7.76
CA GLU A 184 -10.50 -4.48 7.03
C GLU A 184 -9.09 -3.85 7.09
N LEU A 185 -8.82 -2.89 6.19
CA LEU A 185 -7.50 -2.24 6.12
C LEU A 185 -7.14 -1.55 7.44
N GLU A 186 -8.11 -0.90 8.03
CA GLU A 186 -7.99 -0.16 9.29
C GLU A 186 -7.58 -1.07 10.46
N ASP A 187 -8.06 -2.32 10.49
CA ASP A 187 -7.66 -3.31 11.51
C ASP A 187 -6.19 -3.67 11.37
N LEU A 188 -5.72 -3.86 10.12
CA LEU A 188 -4.33 -4.17 9.83
C LEU A 188 -3.41 -3.00 10.20
N ASP A 189 -3.82 -1.77 9.88
CA ASP A 189 -3.08 -0.55 10.20
C ASP A 189 -2.96 -0.39 11.72
N TRP A 190 -4.02 -0.63 12.46
CA TRP A 190 -3.96 -0.60 13.94
C TRP A 190 -2.98 -1.63 14.51
N MET A 191 -2.95 -2.83 13.92
CA MET A 191 -2.02 -3.88 14.38
C MET A 191 -0.56 -3.55 14.07
N LEU A 192 -0.27 -2.92 12.94
CA LEU A 192 1.09 -2.66 12.47
C LEU A 192 1.62 -1.28 12.84
N HIS A 193 0.77 -0.27 12.79
CA HIS A 193 1.16 1.12 13.07
C HIS A 193 0.85 1.53 14.52
N GLY A 194 -0.28 1.06 15.05
CA GLY A 194 -0.83 1.48 16.34
C GLY A 194 -1.80 2.65 16.21
N SER A 195 -2.22 3.16 17.34
CA SER A 195 -3.11 4.31 17.43
C SER A 195 -2.30 5.61 17.42
N GLU A 196 -2.73 6.58 16.62
CA GLU A 196 -2.21 7.96 16.66
C GLU A 196 -2.82 8.78 17.80
N THR A 197 -3.72 8.20 18.55
CA THR A 197 -4.35 8.88 19.68
C THR A 197 -3.28 9.24 20.71
N ALA A 198 -3.27 10.49 21.14
CA ALA A 198 -2.36 10.93 22.19
C ALA A 198 -2.55 10.04 23.43
N ILE A 199 -1.46 9.53 23.98
CA ILE A 199 -1.52 8.69 25.18
C ILE A 199 -2.10 9.52 26.33
N CYS A 200 -3.24 9.11 26.84
CA CYS A 200 -3.80 9.67 28.05
C CYS A 200 -2.99 9.16 29.26
N VAL A 201 -2.22 10.05 29.89
CA VAL A 201 -1.35 9.67 31.03
C VAL A 201 -2.18 9.18 32.23
N ASP A 202 -3.37 9.75 32.45
CA ASP A 202 -4.22 9.36 33.56
C ASP A 202 -4.83 7.96 33.32
N ASP A 203 -5.24 7.66 32.09
CA ASP A 203 -5.70 6.33 31.71
C ASP A 203 -4.57 5.30 31.80
N TRP A 204 -3.39 5.62 31.28
CA TRP A 204 -2.22 4.75 31.40
C TRP A 204 -1.87 4.48 32.87
N LYS A 205 -1.90 5.52 33.73
CA LYS A 205 -1.65 5.39 35.17
C LYS A 205 -2.68 4.50 35.85
N ALA A 206 -3.96 4.66 35.51
CA ALA A 206 -5.07 3.87 36.08
C ALA A 206 -4.97 2.37 35.74
N HIS A 207 -4.33 2.01 34.60
CA HIS A 207 -4.15 0.65 34.14
C HIS A 207 -2.72 0.11 34.35
N THR A 208 -1.93 0.76 35.20
CA THR A 208 -0.56 0.34 35.50
C THR A 208 -0.48 -0.42 36.81
N GLU A 209 0.04 -1.63 36.77
CA GLU A 209 0.40 -2.40 37.97
C GLU A 209 1.87 -2.19 38.34
N TYR A 210 2.11 -1.95 39.63
CA TYR A 210 3.46 -1.72 40.14
C TYR A 210 4.00 -3.00 40.78
N ASN A 211 5.05 -3.57 40.20
CA ASN A 211 5.73 -4.73 40.76
C ASN A 211 6.94 -4.28 41.59
N GLY A 212 6.89 -4.53 42.91
CA GLY A 212 7.95 -4.15 43.87
C GLY A 212 7.97 -2.69 44.28
N TYR A 213 7.01 -1.88 43.81
CA TYR A 213 6.83 -0.47 44.18
C TYR A 213 5.39 -0.18 44.60
N LYS A 214 5.24 0.87 45.41
CA LYS A 214 3.91 1.43 45.72
C LYS A 214 3.69 2.69 44.88
N GLU A 215 2.44 3.01 44.61
CA GLU A 215 2.08 4.21 43.85
C GLU A 215 2.61 5.50 44.48
N THR A 216 2.79 5.50 45.81
CA THR A 216 3.30 6.62 46.62
C THR A 216 4.81 6.74 46.62
N ASP A 217 5.54 5.79 46.02
CA ASP A 217 7.00 5.81 46.04
C ASP A 217 7.55 6.95 45.17
N PRO A 218 8.63 7.64 45.62
CA PRO A 218 9.19 8.78 44.89
C PRO A 218 9.59 8.45 43.46
N GLN A 219 10.04 7.22 43.20
CA GLN A 219 10.43 6.76 41.86
C GLN A 219 9.21 6.71 40.89
N ILE A 220 8.06 6.28 41.40
CA ILE A 220 6.79 6.22 40.62
C ILE A 220 6.30 7.65 40.36
N PHE A 221 6.36 8.53 41.36
CA PHE A 221 6.02 9.94 41.18
C PHE A 221 6.89 10.60 40.10
N TRP A 222 8.21 10.40 40.13
CA TRP A 222 9.12 10.95 39.12
C TRP A 222 8.90 10.37 37.74
N PHE A 223 8.61 9.08 37.65
CA PHE A 223 8.27 8.43 36.37
C PHE A 223 7.09 9.12 35.69
N TRP A 224 5.98 9.28 36.39
CA TRP A 224 4.79 9.92 35.85
C TRP A 224 5.00 11.40 35.53
N LYS A 225 5.74 12.11 36.35
CA LYS A 225 6.09 13.52 36.10
C LYS A 225 6.86 13.69 34.78
N VAL A 226 7.86 12.87 34.54
CA VAL A 226 8.68 12.91 33.30
C VAL A 226 7.83 12.54 32.08
N ARG A 227 6.94 11.56 32.21
CA ARG A 227 6.05 11.15 31.09
C ARG A 227 5.03 12.22 30.73
N ALA A 228 4.39 12.83 31.74
CA ALA A 228 3.48 13.96 31.51
C ALA A 228 4.17 15.15 30.82
N CYS A 229 5.39 15.48 31.20
CA CYS A 229 6.17 16.57 30.55
C CYS A 229 6.56 16.23 29.10
N ARG A 230 6.85 14.97 28.77
CA ARG A 230 7.24 14.58 27.39
C ARG A 230 6.08 14.51 26.41
N ILE A 231 4.87 14.18 26.86
CA ILE A 231 3.66 14.13 26.01
C ILE A 231 3.20 15.54 25.60
N LEU A 232 3.60 16.59 26.34
CA LEU A 232 3.28 17.99 26.03
C LEU A 232 4.26 18.62 25.01
N ILE A 233 5.28 17.89 24.53
CA ILE A 233 6.33 18.43 23.62
C ILE A 233 6.18 17.86 22.19
N TYR A 234 5.23 17.00 21.93
CA TYR A 234 4.81 16.53 20.61
C TYR A 234 3.31 16.86 20.42
#